data_5758eeae771830b1741bdec7efe73c0d
#
_entry.id   5758eeae771830b1741bdec7efe73c0d
#
_cell.length_a   1.000
_cell.length_b   1.000
_cell.length_c   1.000
_cell.angle_alpha   90.00
_cell.angle_beta   90.00
_cell.angle_gamma   90.00
#
_symmetry.space_group_name_H-M   'P 1'
#
loop_
_entity.id
_entity.type
_entity.pdbx_description
1 polymer ?
#
loop_
_entity_poly.entity_id
_entity_poly.type
_entity_poly.pdbx_seq_one_letter_code
_entity_poly.pdbx_strand_id
1 'polypeptide(L)'
;MADSSSPITSRRGSQPMPAEKRAGTARSLPFWHYLVAAVLGAANTLSFAPTPHGGWVELVIFTLFFAWLTRTDGWKSAALTGWAFGFGNFVTGVWWLYVSMHDYGGMSAPLAAAAVALFSMYLAIYPALAGVVWSLCAGRARYGDNDSSTTMPIDEPRFVPTWHGAFAFASAWALGEWLRGLVFTGFPWLASGYAQVDGPLAGFGSIAGVYGVGWVLGLVAALLVQGFYGFKPNSAVAETSKAARLAPFIVAMVLLASGTLLSLVEWTTPANAPLTVRLLQGNVKQDMKFEQAGVDQSLSLYKKLITEKPADLIVTPETALPVLAVEVPPDLALALRNFSDTTNSSILFGAIGVTASEGRVTGYTNSLFGITPNQHDVYRYDKHHLVPFGEFVPTGFHWFVALMGIPLGDLGRGPLVQKSFFVHNQPIAVDICYEDIFGEEIARTIREQEAPAGILVNSTNLAWFGDTIALDQHLQMARMRSIETGRPMLRSTNTGTTAVIAANGDVVARLPVYTVGSLDATVQGTSGRTPYVTSGNMTVILVSLLLLAFAFAFAPGRNGRNKPDNNGPQQS
;
A
#
# COMPACT_ATOMS: atom_id res chain seq x y z
N MET A 1 60.77 -49.28 -74.30
CA MET A 1 60.11 -50.35 -73.55
C MET A 1 59.90 -49.81 -72.12
N ALA A 2 58.76 -49.95 -71.60
CA ALA A 2 58.29 -49.61 -70.27
C ALA A 2 57.53 -48.28 -70.14
N ASP A 3 56.34 -48.49 -69.99
CA ASP A 3 55.19 -47.70 -69.85
C ASP A 3 55.10 -47.14 -68.41
N SER A 4 54.75 -45.90 -68.24
CA SER A 4 54.51 -45.30 -66.91
C SER A 4 53.19 -44.53 -66.89
N SER A 5 52.15 -45.21 -66.48
CA SER A 5 50.85 -44.62 -66.18
C SER A 5 50.79 -44.19 -64.71
N SER A 6 50.60 -42.91 -64.47
CA SER A 6 50.26 -42.34 -63.13
C SER A 6 48.75 -42.22 -62.97
N PRO A 7 48.16 -42.54 -61.77
CA PRO A 7 46.73 -42.35 -61.55
C PRO A 7 46.41 -40.95 -61.00
N ILE A 8 45.39 -40.36 -61.57
CA ILE A 8 44.78 -39.11 -61.17
C ILE A 8 43.99 -39.33 -59.85
N THR A 9 44.43 -38.71 -58.78
CA THR A 9 43.67 -38.66 -57.53
C THR A 9 42.62 -37.50 -57.54
N SER A 10 41.36 -37.85 -57.62
CA SER A 10 40.26 -36.94 -57.50
C SER A 10 40.16 -36.41 -56.06
N ARG A 11 40.37 -35.11 -55.84
CA ARG A 11 40.05 -34.41 -54.62
C ARG A 11 38.55 -34.32 -54.54
N ARG A 12 37.90 -35.07 -53.64
CA ARG A 12 36.53 -34.82 -53.17
C ARG A 12 36.56 -33.53 -52.37
N GLY A 13 35.86 -32.51 -52.86
CA GLY A 13 35.56 -31.29 -52.12
C GLY A 13 34.65 -31.61 -50.89
N SER A 14 35.14 -31.34 -49.72
CA SER A 14 34.38 -31.35 -48.51
C SER A 14 33.38 -30.17 -48.54
N GLN A 15 32.11 -30.48 -48.71
CA GLN A 15 31.06 -29.48 -48.50
C GLN A 15 31.08 -29.03 -47.04
N PRO A 16 31.00 -27.71 -46.73
CA PRO A 16 30.85 -27.24 -45.37
C PRO A 16 29.46 -27.66 -44.83
N MET A 17 29.45 -28.38 -43.73
CA MET A 17 28.22 -28.70 -43.00
C MET A 17 27.47 -27.40 -42.66
N PRO A 18 26.14 -27.36 -42.79
CA PRO A 18 25.35 -26.20 -42.37
C PRO A 18 25.58 -25.97 -40.89
N ALA A 19 25.92 -24.73 -40.52
CA ALA A 19 26.03 -24.31 -39.14
C ALA A 19 24.66 -24.51 -38.46
N GLU A 20 24.54 -25.57 -37.68
CA GLU A 20 23.43 -25.77 -36.75
C GLU A 20 23.37 -24.52 -35.89
N LYS A 21 22.32 -23.70 -36.06
CA LYS A 21 21.98 -22.64 -35.12
C LYS A 21 21.67 -23.30 -33.78
N ARG A 22 22.71 -23.47 -32.97
CA ARG A 22 22.49 -23.77 -31.54
C ARG A 22 21.70 -22.64 -30.96
N ALA A 23 20.38 -22.83 -30.87
CA ALA A 23 19.54 -22.04 -30.00
C ALA A 23 20.13 -22.16 -28.60
N GLY A 24 20.81 -21.10 -28.15
CA GLY A 24 21.35 -21.04 -26.79
C GLY A 24 20.19 -21.31 -25.83
N THR A 25 20.22 -22.49 -25.20
CA THR A 25 19.27 -22.82 -24.11
C THR A 25 19.49 -21.80 -23.03
N ALA A 26 18.52 -20.90 -22.85
CA ALA A 26 18.50 -19.96 -21.73
C ALA A 26 18.64 -20.81 -20.44
N ARG A 27 19.80 -20.72 -19.78
CA ARG A 27 20.02 -21.40 -18.51
C ARG A 27 19.03 -20.83 -17.51
N SER A 28 18.11 -21.64 -16.98
CA SER A 28 17.23 -21.24 -15.90
C SER A 28 18.08 -20.83 -14.69
N LEU A 29 17.70 -19.71 -14.04
CA LEU A 29 18.34 -19.30 -12.79
C LEU A 29 18.18 -20.41 -11.74
N PRO A 30 19.16 -20.63 -10.88
CA PRO A 30 19.08 -21.66 -9.84
C PRO A 30 17.99 -21.28 -8.82
N PHE A 31 17.39 -22.27 -8.19
CA PHE A 31 16.31 -22.09 -7.21
C PHE A 31 16.67 -21.12 -6.07
N TRP A 32 17.92 -21.16 -5.60
CA TRP A 32 18.37 -20.28 -4.52
C TRP A 32 18.27 -18.79 -4.88
N HIS A 33 18.30 -18.42 -6.16
CA HIS A 33 18.10 -17.04 -6.60
C HIS A 33 16.71 -16.53 -6.17
N TYR A 34 15.68 -17.33 -6.36
CA TYR A 34 14.31 -16.99 -5.96
C TYR A 34 14.13 -17.06 -4.44
N LEU A 35 14.84 -17.97 -3.78
CA LEU A 35 14.84 -18.06 -2.32
C LEU A 35 15.43 -16.79 -1.68
N VAL A 36 16.52 -16.24 -2.22
CA VAL A 36 17.09 -14.97 -1.74
C VAL A 36 16.08 -13.82 -1.93
N ALA A 37 15.40 -13.76 -3.08
CA ALA A 37 14.36 -12.76 -3.29
C ALA A 37 13.21 -12.90 -2.26
N ALA A 38 12.76 -14.12 -1.96
CA ALA A 38 11.74 -14.37 -0.95
C ALA A 38 12.20 -13.97 0.46
N VAL A 39 13.46 -14.24 0.81
CA VAL A 39 14.04 -13.82 2.10
C VAL A 39 14.15 -12.28 2.20
N LEU A 40 14.55 -11.61 1.12
CA LEU A 40 14.54 -10.13 1.07
C LEU A 40 13.11 -9.58 1.24
N GLY A 41 12.12 -10.21 0.58
CA GLY A 41 10.71 -9.86 0.76
C GLY A 41 10.24 -10.07 2.20
N ALA A 42 10.54 -11.21 2.80
CA ALA A 42 10.21 -11.48 4.21
C ALA A 42 10.89 -10.47 5.15
N ALA A 43 12.15 -10.12 4.90
CA ALA A 43 12.86 -9.10 5.66
C ALA A 43 12.23 -7.70 5.49
N ASN A 44 11.57 -7.42 4.37
CA ASN A 44 10.91 -6.13 4.14
C ASN A 44 9.77 -5.86 5.13
N THR A 45 9.18 -6.87 5.75
CA THR A 45 8.21 -6.68 6.84
C THR A 45 8.81 -5.88 8.00
N LEU A 46 10.12 -5.96 8.24
CA LEU A 46 10.84 -5.17 9.24
C LEU A 46 10.91 -3.67 8.89
N SER A 47 10.51 -3.29 7.70
CA SER A 47 10.42 -1.88 7.30
C SER A 47 9.15 -1.21 7.80
N PHE A 48 8.14 -1.97 8.15
CA PHE A 48 6.86 -1.46 8.64
C PHE A 48 6.79 -1.44 10.16
N ALA A 49 5.82 -0.70 10.69
CA ALA A 49 5.55 -0.69 12.11
C ALA A 49 5.33 -2.13 12.66
N PRO A 50 5.79 -2.41 13.87
CA PRO A 50 6.26 -1.48 14.91
C PRO A 50 7.77 -1.09 14.85
N THR A 51 8.50 -1.45 13.79
CA THR A 51 9.93 -1.16 13.70
C THR A 51 10.17 0.36 13.58
N PRO A 52 10.94 0.97 14.50
CA PRO A 52 11.25 2.39 14.41
C PRO A 52 12.17 2.67 13.21
N HIS A 53 11.96 3.83 12.56
CA HIS A 53 12.75 4.25 11.39
C HIS A 53 12.78 3.23 10.23
N GLY A 54 11.72 2.44 10.07
CA GLY A 54 11.61 1.38 9.08
C GLY A 54 11.85 1.84 7.64
N GLY A 55 11.58 3.09 7.30
CA GLY A 55 11.84 3.64 5.98
C GLY A 55 13.31 3.57 5.53
N TRP A 56 14.26 3.63 6.47
CA TRP A 56 15.68 3.41 6.16
C TRP A 56 15.98 1.93 5.89
N VAL A 57 15.34 1.02 6.64
CA VAL A 57 15.45 -0.43 6.42
C VAL A 57 14.92 -0.77 5.03
N GLU A 58 13.76 -0.20 4.67
CA GLU A 58 13.14 -0.41 3.36
C GLU A 58 14.05 0.06 2.22
N LEU A 59 14.67 1.23 2.34
CA LEU A 59 15.61 1.75 1.34
C LEU A 59 16.76 0.77 1.08
N VAL A 60 17.31 0.17 2.13
CA VAL A 60 18.37 -0.85 2.01
C VAL A 60 17.83 -2.10 1.31
N ILE A 61 16.67 -2.61 1.74
CA ILE A 61 16.07 -3.82 1.18
C ILE A 61 15.70 -3.62 -0.30
N PHE A 62 15.10 -2.48 -0.65
CA PHE A 62 14.77 -2.15 -2.05
C PHE A 62 16.03 -2.03 -2.92
N THR A 63 17.10 -1.45 -2.39
CA THR A 63 18.39 -1.37 -3.09
C THR A 63 18.95 -2.77 -3.36
N LEU A 64 18.94 -3.65 -2.35
CA LEU A 64 19.38 -5.04 -2.50
C LEU A 64 18.45 -5.82 -3.45
N PHE A 65 17.15 -5.64 -3.35
CA PHE A 65 16.17 -6.29 -4.22
C PHE A 65 16.37 -5.86 -5.68
N PHE A 66 16.52 -4.56 -5.95
CA PHE A 66 16.76 -4.10 -7.32
C PHE A 66 18.10 -4.62 -7.87
N ALA A 67 19.18 -4.59 -7.07
CA ALA A 67 20.45 -5.19 -7.44
C ALA A 67 20.32 -6.69 -7.77
N TRP A 68 19.44 -7.39 -7.03
CA TRP A 68 19.16 -8.80 -7.28
C TRP A 68 18.35 -9.01 -8.55
N LEU A 69 17.35 -8.16 -8.79
CA LEU A 69 16.50 -8.18 -9.98
C LEU A 69 17.32 -7.96 -11.27
N THR A 70 18.37 -7.13 -11.25
CA THR A 70 19.26 -6.90 -12.41
C THR A 70 20.00 -8.15 -12.89
N ARG A 71 20.06 -9.22 -12.08
CA ARG A 71 20.71 -10.50 -12.41
C ARG A 71 19.83 -11.47 -13.17
N THR A 72 18.55 -11.10 -13.43
CA THR A 72 17.58 -11.96 -14.13
C THR A 72 17.87 -12.03 -15.63
N ASP A 73 17.45 -13.14 -16.29
CA ASP A 73 17.74 -13.41 -17.71
C ASP A 73 16.73 -12.80 -18.68
N GLY A 74 15.62 -12.30 -18.19
CA GLY A 74 14.53 -11.76 -18.99
C GLY A 74 13.22 -11.72 -18.21
N TRP A 75 12.12 -11.47 -18.91
CA TRP A 75 10.84 -11.21 -18.27
C TRP A 75 10.31 -12.36 -17.39
N LYS A 76 10.55 -13.62 -17.75
CA LYS A 76 10.11 -14.78 -16.95
C LYS A 76 10.83 -14.86 -15.61
N SER A 77 12.14 -14.74 -15.63
CA SER A 77 12.95 -14.77 -14.40
C SER A 77 12.74 -13.50 -13.56
N ALA A 78 12.54 -12.33 -14.20
CA ALA A 78 12.18 -11.10 -13.49
C ALA A 78 10.79 -11.20 -12.82
N ALA A 79 9.82 -11.80 -13.52
CA ALA A 79 8.50 -12.09 -12.94
C ALA A 79 8.60 -12.99 -11.70
N LEU A 80 9.32 -14.11 -11.80
CA LEU A 80 9.50 -15.05 -10.70
C LEU A 80 10.28 -14.44 -9.53
N THR A 81 11.27 -13.59 -9.81
CA THR A 81 12.02 -12.87 -8.76
C THR A 81 11.13 -11.85 -8.04
N GLY A 82 10.34 -11.08 -8.79
CA GLY A 82 9.33 -10.16 -8.22
C GLY A 82 8.26 -10.92 -7.43
N TRP A 83 7.77 -12.04 -7.98
CA TRP A 83 6.79 -12.88 -7.29
C TRP A 83 7.34 -13.46 -5.97
N ALA A 84 8.57 -13.96 -5.99
CA ALA A 84 9.21 -14.52 -4.80
C ALA A 84 9.41 -13.45 -3.72
N PHE A 85 9.88 -12.25 -4.09
CA PHE A 85 9.97 -11.12 -3.18
C PHE A 85 8.59 -10.75 -2.60
N GLY A 86 7.57 -10.60 -3.46
CA GLY A 86 6.21 -10.28 -3.05
C GLY A 86 5.62 -11.35 -2.12
N PHE A 87 5.81 -12.64 -2.45
CA PHE A 87 5.34 -13.72 -1.60
C PHE A 87 5.97 -13.67 -0.20
N GLY A 88 7.30 -13.50 -0.11
CA GLY A 88 7.98 -13.33 1.16
C GLY A 88 7.44 -12.15 1.96
N ASN A 89 7.29 -10.97 1.32
CA ASN A 89 6.78 -9.76 1.95
C ASN A 89 5.36 -9.92 2.50
N PHE A 90 4.46 -10.52 1.70
CA PHE A 90 3.07 -10.63 2.12
C PHE A 90 2.85 -11.75 3.13
N VAL A 91 3.46 -12.93 2.95
CA VAL A 91 3.24 -14.03 3.91
C VAL A 91 3.71 -13.68 5.32
N THR A 92 4.75 -12.86 5.44
CA THR A 92 5.25 -12.39 6.74
C THR A 92 4.56 -11.10 7.22
N GLY A 93 4.14 -10.23 6.29
CA GLY A 93 3.57 -8.93 6.64
C GLY A 93 2.08 -8.95 6.94
N VAL A 94 1.34 -9.97 6.44
CA VAL A 94 -0.10 -10.11 6.70
C VAL A 94 -0.46 -11.43 7.39
N TRP A 95 0.51 -12.06 8.07
CA TRP A 95 0.27 -13.32 8.79
C TRP A 95 -0.87 -13.24 9.83
N TRP A 96 -1.13 -12.04 10.34
CA TRP A 96 -2.20 -11.76 11.29
C TRP A 96 -3.60 -12.08 10.74
N LEU A 97 -3.78 -12.20 9.43
CA LEU A 97 -5.02 -12.72 8.84
C LEU A 97 -5.31 -14.16 9.28
N TYR A 98 -4.27 -14.93 9.63
CA TYR A 98 -4.45 -16.25 10.23
C TYR A 98 -5.23 -16.16 11.54
N VAL A 99 -4.89 -15.21 12.43
CA VAL A 99 -5.60 -14.98 13.69
C VAL A 99 -7.07 -14.64 13.43
N SER A 100 -7.32 -13.75 12.46
CA SER A 100 -8.69 -13.38 12.09
C SER A 100 -9.52 -14.58 11.60
N MET A 101 -8.94 -15.44 10.76
CA MET A 101 -9.66 -16.59 10.19
C MET A 101 -9.74 -17.79 11.14
N HIS A 102 -8.68 -18.06 11.91
CA HIS A 102 -8.62 -19.20 12.80
C HIS A 102 -9.27 -18.93 14.16
N ASP A 103 -8.81 -17.88 14.87
CA ASP A 103 -9.20 -17.65 16.26
C ASP A 103 -10.61 -17.06 16.36
N TYR A 104 -10.98 -16.18 15.41
CA TYR A 104 -12.29 -15.50 15.39
C TYR A 104 -13.26 -16.07 14.36
N GLY A 105 -12.75 -16.54 13.21
CA GLY A 105 -13.58 -17.08 12.12
C GLY A 105 -13.84 -18.59 12.23
N GLY A 106 -13.25 -19.29 13.21
CA GLY A 106 -13.46 -20.72 13.43
C GLY A 106 -12.88 -21.62 12.34
N MET A 107 -12.07 -21.10 11.43
CA MET A 107 -11.43 -21.87 10.36
C MET A 107 -10.37 -22.82 10.94
N SER A 108 -10.28 -24.06 10.45
CA SER A 108 -9.23 -24.97 10.90
C SER A 108 -7.83 -24.43 10.61
N ALA A 109 -6.86 -24.65 11.50
CA ALA A 109 -5.50 -24.11 11.41
C ALA A 109 -4.81 -24.36 10.05
N PRO A 110 -4.84 -25.57 9.45
CA PRO A 110 -4.22 -25.80 8.14
C PRO A 110 -4.90 -24.99 7.02
N LEU A 111 -6.22 -24.81 7.10
CA LEU A 111 -6.98 -24.09 6.09
C LEU A 111 -6.74 -22.58 6.19
N ALA A 112 -6.69 -22.03 7.41
CA ALA A 112 -6.33 -20.63 7.64
C ALA A 112 -4.91 -20.31 7.15
N ALA A 113 -3.94 -21.20 7.45
CA ALA A 113 -2.57 -21.05 6.95
C ALA A 113 -2.49 -21.12 5.41
N ALA A 114 -3.23 -22.06 4.80
CA ALA A 114 -3.32 -22.17 3.34
C ALA A 114 -3.97 -20.93 2.71
N ALA A 115 -5.01 -20.38 3.33
CA ALA A 115 -5.68 -19.15 2.86
C ALA A 115 -4.71 -17.94 2.89
N VAL A 116 -3.94 -17.76 3.97
CA VAL A 116 -2.90 -16.71 4.04
C VAL A 116 -1.86 -16.90 2.94
N ALA A 117 -1.39 -18.14 2.73
CA ALA A 117 -0.40 -18.44 1.70
C ALA A 117 -0.95 -18.15 0.30
N LEU A 118 -2.17 -18.60 -0.02
CA LEU A 118 -2.82 -18.35 -1.32
C LEU A 118 -3.08 -16.86 -1.55
N PHE A 119 -3.52 -16.14 -0.52
CA PHE A 119 -3.70 -14.69 -0.61
C PHE A 119 -2.36 -13.96 -0.82
N SER A 120 -1.31 -14.38 -0.13
CA SER A 120 0.04 -13.84 -0.35
C SER A 120 0.58 -14.15 -1.75
N MET A 121 0.29 -15.33 -2.30
CA MET A 121 0.61 -15.70 -3.70
C MET A 121 -0.13 -14.80 -4.70
N TYR A 122 -1.40 -14.51 -4.45
CA TYR A 122 -2.19 -13.57 -5.25
C TYR A 122 -1.59 -12.15 -5.19
N LEU A 123 -1.32 -11.63 -4.00
CA LEU A 123 -0.72 -10.30 -3.85
C LEU A 123 0.67 -10.21 -4.50
N ALA A 124 1.43 -11.30 -4.54
CA ALA A 124 2.75 -11.37 -5.18
C ALA A 124 2.69 -11.23 -6.71
N ILE A 125 1.51 -11.34 -7.33
CA ILE A 125 1.35 -11.11 -8.77
C ILE A 125 1.73 -9.67 -9.14
N TYR A 126 1.47 -8.68 -8.29
CA TYR A 126 1.76 -7.28 -8.59
C TYR A 126 3.28 -6.97 -8.65
N PRO A 127 4.11 -7.39 -7.69
CA PRO A 127 5.56 -7.33 -7.83
C PRO A 127 6.10 -8.16 -9.03
N ALA A 128 5.46 -9.29 -9.36
CA ALA A 128 5.80 -10.05 -10.56
C ALA A 128 5.56 -9.24 -11.83
N LEU A 129 4.40 -8.59 -11.95
CA LEU A 129 4.08 -7.71 -13.08
C LEU A 129 5.04 -6.54 -13.17
N ALA A 130 5.41 -5.92 -12.04
CA ALA A 130 6.43 -4.88 -12.00
C ALA A 130 7.78 -5.38 -12.56
N GLY A 131 8.20 -6.59 -12.20
CA GLY A 131 9.39 -7.24 -12.75
C GLY A 131 9.30 -7.47 -14.26
N VAL A 132 8.15 -7.93 -14.77
CA VAL A 132 7.91 -8.09 -16.22
C VAL A 132 8.06 -6.75 -16.94
N VAL A 133 7.30 -5.74 -16.53
CA VAL A 133 7.27 -4.43 -17.17
C VAL A 133 8.66 -3.80 -17.15
N TRP A 134 9.33 -3.82 -16.00
CA TRP A 134 10.69 -3.34 -15.88
C TRP A 134 11.64 -4.05 -16.88
N SER A 135 11.63 -5.37 -16.95
CA SER A 135 12.56 -6.14 -17.80
C SER A 135 12.35 -5.88 -19.29
N LEU A 136 11.13 -5.52 -19.70
CA LEU A 136 10.79 -5.16 -21.08
C LEU A 136 11.27 -3.74 -21.45
N CYS A 137 11.37 -2.85 -20.45
CA CYS A 137 11.74 -1.45 -20.62
C CYS A 137 13.23 -1.17 -20.34
N ALA A 138 13.88 -1.97 -19.47
CA ALA A 138 15.24 -1.68 -19.01
C ALA A 138 16.34 -1.88 -20.07
N GLY A 139 16.04 -2.61 -21.16
CA GLY A 139 17.03 -2.96 -22.18
C GLY A 139 18.09 -3.96 -21.65
N ARG A 140 18.49 -4.91 -22.49
CA ARG A 140 19.54 -5.87 -22.14
C ARG A 140 20.92 -5.29 -22.45
N ALA A 141 21.89 -5.52 -21.58
CA ALA A 141 23.28 -5.29 -21.90
C ALA A 141 23.69 -6.22 -23.06
N ARG A 142 24.16 -5.65 -24.16
CA ARG A 142 24.95 -6.41 -25.12
C ARG A 142 26.39 -6.45 -24.61
N TYR A 143 26.73 -7.49 -23.89
CA TYR A 143 28.15 -7.86 -23.81
C TYR A 143 28.58 -8.30 -25.23
N GLY A 144 29.69 -7.76 -25.70
CA GLY A 144 30.14 -7.93 -27.09
C GLY A 144 30.07 -9.38 -27.55
N ASP A 145 29.49 -9.59 -28.73
CA ASP A 145 29.26 -10.87 -29.40
C ASP A 145 30.58 -11.62 -29.79
N ASN A 146 31.73 -11.19 -29.29
CA ASN A 146 33.02 -11.66 -29.78
C ASN A 146 33.61 -12.87 -29.04
N ASP A 147 32.99 -13.36 -27.98
CA ASP A 147 33.50 -14.56 -27.30
C ASP A 147 32.38 -15.50 -26.87
N SER A 148 32.04 -16.43 -27.75
CA SER A 148 31.00 -17.46 -27.53
C SER A 148 31.43 -18.56 -26.53
N SER A 149 32.60 -18.42 -25.89
CA SER A 149 33.22 -19.45 -25.04
C SER A 149 33.18 -19.11 -23.53
N THR A 150 32.94 -17.87 -23.13
CA THR A 150 32.94 -17.49 -21.72
C THR A 150 31.53 -17.58 -21.12
N THR A 151 31.32 -18.58 -20.27
CA THR A 151 30.13 -18.64 -19.37
C THR A 151 30.23 -17.49 -18.40
N MET A 152 29.30 -16.51 -18.53
CA MET A 152 29.19 -15.38 -17.56
C MET A 152 29.06 -15.91 -16.14
N PRO A 153 29.81 -15.33 -15.19
CA PRO A 153 29.60 -15.61 -13.77
C PRO A 153 28.15 -15.27 -13.36
N ILE A 154 27.57 -16.09 -12.49
CA ILE A 154 26.19 -15.91 -11.98
C ILE A 154 26.04 -14.58 -11.22
N ASP A 155 27.16 -14.02 -10.76
CA ASP A 155 27.24 -12.83 -9.92
C ASP A 155 27.21 -11.50 -10.69
N GLU A 156 27.21 -11.52 -12.03
CA GLU A 156 27.17 -10.29 -12.81
C GLU A 156 25.75 -9.91 -13.24
N PRO A 157 25.41 -8.59 -13.20
CA PRO A 157 24.12 -8.11 -13.66
C PRO A 157 24.00 -8.33 -15.18
N ARG A 158 22.92 -8.95 -15.61
CA ARG A 158 22.58 -9.18 -17.03
C ARG A 158 21.82 -8.01 -17.63
N PHE A 159 21.20 -7.20 -16.78
CA PHE A 159 20.69 -5.90 -17.12
C PHE A 159 21.62 -4.84 -16.53
N VAL A 160 22.27 -4.05 -17.39
CA VAL A 160 23.09 -2.93 -16.92
C VAL A 160 22.18 -1.89 -16.28
N PRO A 161 22.43 -1.49 -15.02
CA PRO A 161 21.68 -0.42 -14.39
C PRO A 161 21.86 0.89 -15.17
N THR A 162 20.74 1.45 -15.63
CA THR A 162 20.68 2.67 -16.43
C THR A 162 19.57 3.58 -15.92
N TRP A 163 19.59 4.85 -16.30
CA TRP A 163 18.51 5.79 -16.00
C TRP A 163 17.15 5.29 -16.50
N HIS A 164 17.10 4.75 -17.71
CA HIS A 164 15.86 4.16 -18.26
C HIS A 164 15.36 3.02 -17.40
N GLY A 165 16.26 2.13 -16.97
CA GLY A 165 15.93 1.01 -16.09
C GLY A 165 15.47 1.48 -14.70
N ALA A 166 16.07 2.56 -14.17
CA ALA A 166 15.68 3.12 -12.88
C ALA A 166 14.26 3.73 -12.93
N PHE A 167 13.96 4.54 -13.95
CA PHE A 167 12.61 5.08 -14.14
C PHE A 167 11.58 3.98 -14.44
N ALA A 168 11.96 2.97 -15.23
CA ALA A 168 11.07 1.85 -15.51
C ALA A 168 10.74 1.04 -14.25
N PHE A 169 11.72 0.81 -13.36
CA PHE A 169 11.49 0.10 -12.10
C PHE A 169 10.56 0.89 -11.17
N ALA A 170 10.87 2.16 -10.91
CA ALA A 170 10.06 3.02 -10.07
C ALA A 170 8.60 3.09 -10.54
N SER A 171 8.41 3.28 -11.86
CA SER A 171 7.09 3.41 -12.47
C SER A 171 6.32 2.09 -12.47
N ALA A 172 6.97 0.96 -12.80
CA ALA A 172 6.34 -0.35 -12.79
C ALA A 172 5.94 -0.77 -11.37
N TRP A 173 6.78 -0.45 -10.38
CA TRP A 173 6.49 -0.72 -8.97
C TRP A 173 5.28 0.06 -8.48
N ALA A 174 5.29 1.38 -8.62
CA ALA A 174 4.18 2.23 -8.17
C ALA A 174 2.84 1.89 -8.84
N LEU A 175 2.84 1.61 -10.16
CA LEU A 175 1.64 1.15 -10.86
C LEU A 175 1.18 -0.23 -10.38
N GLY A 176 2.11 -1.14 -10.07
CA GLY A 176 1.78 -2.44 -9.48
C GLY A 176 1.09 -2.28 -8.12
N GLU A 177 1.62 -1.43 -7.23
CA GLU A 177 1.00 -1.15 -5.93
C GLU A 177 -0.37 -0.46 -6.08
N TRP A 178 -0.49 0.51 -6.98
CA TRP A 178 -1.76 1.17 -7.27
C TRP A 178 -2.81 0.18 -7.79
N LEU A 179 -2.47 -0.71 -8.75
CA LEU A 179 -3.37 -1.75 -9.24
C LEU A 179 -3.81 -2.69 -8.11
N ARG A 180 -2.90 -3.05 -7.19
CA ARG A 180 -3.21 -3.86 -6.01
C ARG A 180 -4.19 -3.14 -5.07
N GLY A 181 -4.16 -1.82 -5.03
CA GLY A 181 -5.12 -0.98 -4.31
C GLY A 181 -6.50 -0.85 -4.97
N LEU A 182 -6.70 -1.39 -6.19
CA LEU A 182 -7.97 -1.28 -6.94
C LEU A 182 -8.63 -2.63 -7.22
N VAL A 183 -7.84 -3.63 -7.65
CA VAL A 183 -8.38 -4.91 -8.15
C VAL A 183 -9.01 -5.69 -7.01
N PHE A 184 -10.23 -6.22 -7.22
CA PHE A 184 -11.07 -6.91 -6.23
C PHE A 184 -11.33 -6.06 -4.97
N THR A 185 -11.66 -4.79 -5.15
CA THR A 185 -11.86 -3.74 -4.14
C THR A 185 -10.57 -3.21 -3.51
N GLY A 186 -9.42 -3.80 -3.82
CA GLY A 186 -8.13 -3.32 -3.38
C GLY A 186 -7.67 -3.87 -2.02
N PHE A 187 -6.36 -4.07 -1.91
CA PHE A 187 -5.69 -4.35 -0.65
C PHE A 187 -4.31 -3.64 -0.65
N PRO A 188 -4.27 -2.32 -0.38
CA PRO A 188 -3.04 -1.53 -0.40
C PRO A 188 -2.15 -1.74 0.83
N TRP A 189 -2.48 -2.64 1.75
CA TRP A 189 -1.67 -2.98 2.92
C TRP A 189 -0.23 -3.30 2.51
N LEU A 190 0.77 -2.81 3.26
CA LEU A 190 2.20 -2.90 2.92
C LEU A 190 2.57 -2.25 1.58
N ALA A 191 1.86 -1.20 1.13
CA ALA A 191 2.42 -0.35 0.09
C ALA A 191 3.71 0.31 0.62
N SER A 192 4.75 0.30 -0.21
CA SER A 192 6.10 0.70 0.22
C SER A 192 6.17 2.13 0.79
N GLY A 193 5.32 3.03 0.32
CA GLY A 193 5.27 4.38 0.90
C GLY A 193 4.87 4.44 2.37
N TYR A 194 4.18 3.43 2.92
CA TYR A 194 3.80 3.45 4.35
C TYR A 194 5.00 3.33 5.28
N ALA A 195 6.00 2.53 4.94
CA ALA A 195 7.22 2.43 5.74
C ALA A 195 7.96 3.77 5.84
N GLN A 196 7.78 4.63 4.83
CA GLN A 196 8.43 5.93 4.75
C GLN A 196 7.82 7.00 5.68
N VAL A 197 6.71 6.74 6.37
CA VAL A 197 6.14 7.67 7.38
C VAL A 197 7.20 8.05 8.42
N ASP A 198 8.09 7.10 8.78
CA ASP A 198 9.24 7.33 9.67
C ASP A 198 10.57 7.34 8.88
N GLY A 199 10.51 7.61 7.58
CA GLY A 199 11.66 7.58 6.68
C GLY A 199 11.93 8.95 6.02
N PRO A 200 13.00 9.04 5.25
CA PRO A 200 13.43 10.29 4.63
C PRO A 200 12.52 10.76 3.48
N LEU A 201 11.59 9.93 3.01
CA LEU A 201 10.75 10.21 1.85
C LEU A 201 9.30 10.60 2.22
N ALA A 202 8.97 10.69 3.51
CA ALA A 202 7.61 10.98 4.01
C ALA A 202 6.97 12.21 3.35
N GLY A 203 7.74 13.29 3.17
CA GLY A 203 7.23 14.54 2.61
C GLY A 203 6.68 14.44 1.19
N PHE A 204 7.09 13.44 0.40
CA PHE A 204 6.48 13.20 -0.92
C PHE A 204 5.03 12.71 -0.83
N GLY A 205 4.57 12.24 0.35
CA GLY A 205 3.19 11.86 0.58
C GLY A 205 2.21 13.00 0.33
N SER A 206 2.54 14.22 0.76
CA SER A 206 1.73 15.42 0.50
C SER A 206 1.68 15.84 -0.97
N ILE A 207 2.63 15.38 -1.80
CA ILE A 207 2.71 15.68 -3.23
C ILE A 207 1.95 14.66 -4.08
N ALA A 208 2.22 13.36 -3.87
CA ALA A 208 1.78 12.29 -4.75
C ALA A 208 1.26 11.03 -4.02
N GLY A 209 0.98 11.14 -2.73
CA GLY A 209 0.44 10.06 -1.91
C GLY A 209 1.40 8.90 -1.69
N VAL A 210 0.89 7.86 -1.05
CA VAL A 210 1.67 6.66 -0.69
C VAL A 210 2.36 6.02 -1.89
N TYR A 211 1.71 5.96 -3.05
CA TYR A 211 2.29 5.37 -4.26
C TYR A 211 3.37 6.25 -4.89
N GLY A 212 3.25 7.58 -4.74
CA GLY A 212 4.30 8.51 -5.14
C GLY A 212 5.55 8.38 -4.28
N VAL A 213 5.38 8.16 -2.98
CA VAL A 213 6.49 7.84 -2.06
C VAL A 213 7.17 6.54 -2.48
N GLY A 214 6.40 5.49 -2.78
CA GLY A 214 6.93 4.21 -3.30
C GLY A 214 7.65 4.36 -4.64
N TRP A 215 7.16 5.25 -5.53
CA TRP A 215 7.84 5.59 -6.77
C TRP A 215 9.22 6.21 -6.53
N VAL A 216 9.31 7.20 -5.64
CA VAL A 216 10.59 7.84 -5.29
C VAL A 216 11.54 6.84 -4.63
N LEU A 217 11.04 5.99 -3.72
CA LEU A 217 11.82 4.91 -3.09
C LEU A 217 12.43 3.99 -4.14
N GLY A 218 11.61 3.49 -5.08
CA GLY A 218 12.08 2.63 -6.17
C GLY A 218 13.13 3.30 -7.04
N LEU A 219 12.96 4.59 -7.35
CA LEU A 219 13.92 5.37 -8.11
C LEU A 219 15.25 5.53 -7.35
N VAL A 220 15.21 5.93 -6.08
CA VAL A 220 16.40 6.09 -5.24
C VAL A 220 17.16 4.78 -5.14
N ALA A 221 16.48 3.67 -4.86
CA ALA A 221 17.08 2.34 -4.78
C ALA A 221 17.80 1.95 -6.10
N ALA A 222 17.13 2.18 -7.24
CA ALA A 222 17.71 1.87 -8.56
C ALA A 222 18.90 2.78 -8.89
N LEU A 223 18.85 4.07 -8.54
CA LEU A 223 19.96 5.01 -8.75
C LEU A 223 21.17 4.66 -7.88
N LEU A 224 20.98 4.22 -6.64
CA LEU A 224 22.07 3.74 -5.79
C LEU A 224 22.77 2.54 -6.43
N VAL A 225 22.00 1.55 -6.92
CA VAL A 225 22.57 0.39 -7.63
C VAL A 225 23.32 0.83 -8.88
N GLN A 226 22.77 1.76 -9.66
CA GLN A 226 23.43 2.30 -10.86
C GLN A 226 24.75 2.99 -10.50
N GLY A 227 24.79 3.78 -9.43
CA GLY A 227 26.00 4.43 -8.95
C GLY A 227 27.05 3.42 -8.52
N PHE A 228 26.70 2.43 -7.69
CA PHE A 228 27.63 1.38 -7.27
C PHE A 228 28.18 0.58 -8.45
N TYR A 229 27.32 0.25 -9.44
CA TYR A 229 27.75 -0.46 -10.64
C TYR A 229 28.74 0.37 -11.47
N GLY A 230 28.56 1.69 -11.55
CA GLY A 230 29.47 2.60 -12.28
C GLY A 230 30.90 2.64 -11.74
N PHE A 231 31.11 2.27 -10.46
CA PHE A 231 32.43 2.18 -9.85
C PHE A 231 33.04 0.78 -9.86
N LYS A 232 32.29 -0.24 -10.33
CA LYS A 232 32.81 -1.60 -10.44
C LYS A 232 33.89 -1.63 -11.54
N PRO A 233 35.10 -2.17 -11.28
CA PRO A 233 36.11 -2.39 -12.31
C PRO A 233 35.52 -3.21 -13.47
N ASN A 234 35.87 -2.85 -14.70
CA ASN A 234 35.41 -3.52 -15.93
C ASN A 234 33.88 -3.45 -16.17
N SER A 235 33.14 -2.56 -15.49
CA SER A 235 31.73 -2.31 -15.82
C SER A 235 31.61 -1.68 -17.21
N ALA A 236 30.48 -1.91 -17.89
CA ALA A 236 30.19 -1.31 -19.21
C ALA A 236 30.18 0.24 -19.20
N VAL A 237 30.16 0.84 -18.01
CA VAL A 237 30.21 2.30 -17.80
C VAL A 237 31.53 2.77 -17.17
N ALA A 238 32.52 1.89 -16.97
CA ALA A 238 33.77 2.25 -16.32
C ALA A 238 34.60 3.31 -17.10
N GLU A 239 34.40 3.40 -18.40
CA GLU A 239 35.05 4.38 -19.27
C GLU A 239 34.37 5.75 -19.30
N THR A 240 33.19 5.90 -18.64
CA THR A 240 32.51 7.17 -18.54
C THR A 240 33.22 8.12 -17.57
N SER A 241 32.96 9.43 -17.71
CA SER A 241 33.54 10.42 -16.80
C SER A 241 33.18 10.18 -15.33
N LYS A 242 34.02 10.59 -14.39
CA LYS A 242 33.72 10.52 -12.95
C LYS A 242 32.39 11.20 -12.60
N ALA A 243 32.07 12.34 -13.25
CA ALA A 243 30.81 13.05 -13.05
C ALA A 243 29.60 12.18 -13.45
N ALA A 244 29.66 11.47 -14.56
CA ALA A 244 28.58 10.59 -15.01
C ALA A 244 28.34 9.41 -14.04
N ARG A 245 29.39 8.88 -13.40
CA ARG A 245 29.31 7.81 -12.39
C ARG A 245 28.77 8.31 -11.04
N LEU A 246 29.05 9.56 -10.68
CA LEU A 246 28.56 10.17 -9.44
C LEU A 246 27.12 10.70 -9.57
N ALA A 247 26.66 11.04 -10.76
CA ALA A 247 25.35 11.62 -11.00
C ALA A 247 24.17 10.83 -10.37
N PRO A 248 24.10 9.47 -10.45
CA PRO A 248 23.04 8.70 -9.81
C PRO A 248 23.02 8.88 -8.28
N PHE A 249 24.17 8.90 -7.63
CA PHE A 249 24.25 9.15 -6.17
C PHE A 249 23.81 10.57 -5.82
N ILE A 250 24.23 11.57 -6.60
CA ILE A 250 23.86 12.96 -6.37
C ILE A 250 22.33 13.10 -6.47
N VAL A 251 21.71 12.53 -7.50
CA VAL A 251 20.24 12.60 -7.66
C VAL A 251 19.54 11.83 -6.55
N ALA A 252 20.02 10.65 -6.16
CA ALA A 252 19.48 9.90 -5.03
C ALA A 252 19.54 10.72 -3.73
N MET A 253 20.67 11.37 -3.44
CA MET A 253 20.83 12.23 -2.26
C MET A 253 19.94 13.47 -2.32
N VAL A 254 19.78 14.08 -3.51
CA VAL A 254 18.84 15.20 -3.69
C VAL A 254 17.42 14.78 -3.43
N LEU A 255 16.99 13.59 -3.89
CA LEU A 255 15.64 13.07 -3.61
C LEU A 255 15.43 12.80 -2.12
N LEU A 256 16.40 12.19 -1.43
CA LEU A 256 16.32 11.96 0.02
C LEU A 256 16.23 13.28 0.79
N ALA A 257 17.08 14.25 0.44
CA ALA A 257 17.05 15.57 1.05
C ALA A 257 15.73 16.30 0.74
N SER A 258 15.23 16.19 -0.49
CA SER A 258 13.94 16.81 -0.88
C SER A 258 12.78 16.20 -0.09
N GLY A 259 12.74 14.88 0.12
CA GLY A 259 11.70 14.25 0.93
C GLY A 259 11.69 14.76 2.38
N THR A 260 12.88 14.91 2.98
CA THR A 260 13.03 15.49 4.32
C THR A 260 12.65 16.98 4.35
N LEU A 261 13.01 17.77 3.33
CA LEU A 261 12.65 19.18 3.26
C LEU A 261 11.15 19.38 3.02
N LEU A 262 10.53 18.54 2.20
CA LEU A 262 9.10 18.60 1.92
C LEU A 262 8.25 18.28 3.17
N SER A 263 8.75 17.46 4.10
CA SER A 263 8.05 17.21 5.37
C SER A 263 8.00 18.43 6.29
N LEU A 264 8.84 19.44 6.03
CA LEU A 264 8.81 20.73 6.75
C LEU A 264 7.87 21.76 6.09
N VAL A 265 7.31 21.45 4.92
CA VAL A 265 6.42 22.38 4.21
C VAL A 265 5.00 22.27 4.77
N GLU A 266 4.51 23.37 5.32
CA GLU A 266 3.13 23.49 5.76
C GLU A 266 2.21 23.82 4.58
N TRP A 267 1.51 22.81 4.05
CA TRP A 267 0.55 22.95 2.94
C TRP A 267 -0.81 23.49 3.38
N THR A 268 -1.07 23.43 4.68
CA THR A 268 -2.35 23.80 5.30
C THR A 268 -2.09 24.74 6.46
N THR A 269 -3.06 25.55 6.77
CA THR A 269 -3.00 26.52 7.88
C THR A 269 -4.02 26.22 8.94
N PRO A 270 -3.78 26.52 10.22
CA PRO A 270 -4.77 26.41 11.28
C PRO A 270 -6.07 27.14 10.92
N ALA A 271 -7.20 26.50 11.17
CA ALA A 271 -8.53 27.04 10.88
C ALA A 271 -9.48 26.74 12.02
N ASN A 272 -10.38 27.68 12.27
CA ASN A 272 -11.35 27.66 13.36
C ASN A 272 -10.68 27.64 14.77
N ALA A 273 -11.46 27.54 15.82
CA ALA A 273 -10.96 27.37 17.17
C ALA A 273 -10.51 25.92 17.40
N PRO A 274 -9.50 25.70 18.25
CA PRO A 274 -9.14 24.35 18.68
C PRO A 274 -10.33 23.68 19.38
N LEU A 275 -10.47 22.36 19.16
CA LEU A 275 -11.49 21.54 19.82
C LEU A 275 -10.88 20.69 20.92
N THR A 276 -11.55 20.61 22.06
CA THR A 276 -11.30 19.56 23.03
C THR A 276 -11.94 18.27 22.53
N VAL A 277 -11.17 17.18 22.52
CA VAL A 277 -11.64 15.89 22.02
C VAL A 277 -11.45 14.79 23.06
N ARG A 278 -12.37 13.85 23.09
CA ARG A 278 -12.35 12.68 23.96
C ARG A 278 -12.58 11.43 23.11
N LEU A 279 -11.53 10.62 22.93
CA LEU A 279 -11.56 9.39 22.13
C LEU A 279 -11.68 8.21 23.07
N LEU A 280 -12.67 7.36 22.84
CA LEU A 280 -13.01 6.28 23.74
C LEU A 280 -12.45 4.94 23.24
N GLN A 281 -11.99 4.10 24.16
CA GLN A 281 -11.51 2.75 23.93
C GLN A 281 -12.22 1.79 24.88
N GLY A 282 -13.05 0.90 24.34
CA GLY A 282 -13.88 0.03 25.17
C GLY A 282 -13.25 -1.32 25.51
N ASN A 283 -12.28 -1.77 24.72
CA ASN A 283 -11.68 -3.10 24.85
C ASN A 283 -12.71 -4.24 24.97
N VAL A 284 -13.78 -4.12 24.20
CA VAL A 284 -14.85 -5.14 24.17
C VAL A 284 -14.36 -6.32 23.34
N LYS A 285 -14.44 -7.53 23.91
CA LYS A 285 -14.04 -8.75 23.23
C LYS A 285 -14.93 -9.04 22.04
N GLN A 286 -14.32 -9.48 20.94
CA GLN A 286 -15.02 -9.69 19.66
C GLN A 286 -16.03 -10.84 19.71
N ASP A 287 -15.71 -11.91 20.40
CA ASP A 287 -16.55 -13.10 20.58
C ASP A 287 -17.85 -12.81 21.36
N MET A 288 -17.81 -11.86 22.28
CA MET A 288 -18.97 -11.46 23.10
C MET A 288 -19.80 -10.34 22.49
N LYS A 289 -19.29 -9.63 21.47
CA LYS A 289 -19.82 -8.35 21.00
C LYS A 289 -21.30 -8.39 20.59
N PHE A 290 -21.76 -9.51 20.05
CA PHE A 290 -23.14 -9.69 19.57
C PHE A 290 -23.97 -10.67 20.41
N GLU A 291 -23.41 -11.17 21.51
CA GLU A 291 -24.17 -11.90 22.51
C GLU A 291 -24.90 -10.90 23.42
N GLN A 292 -26.12 -11.24 23.91
CA GLN A 292 -26.93 -10.31 24.69
C GLN A 292 -26.18 -9.72 25.89
N ALA A 293 -25.44 -10.55 26.63
CA ALA A 293 -24.61 -10.10 27.76
C ALA A 293 -23.53 -9.09 27.34
N GLY A 294 -22.89 -9.31 26.20
CA GLY A 294 -21.88 -8.42 25.65
C GLY A 294 -22.47 -7.12 25.09
N VAL A 295 -23.67 -7.19 24.51
CA VAL A 295 -24.45 -6.00 24.10
C VAL A 295 -24.74 -5.12 25.30
N ASP A 296 -25.34 -5.69 26.37
CA ASP A 296 -25.70 -4.95 27.59
C ASP A 296 -24.46 -4.35 28.27
N GLN A 297 -23.35 -5.10 28.31
CA GLN A 297 -22.07 -4.61 28.82
C GLN A 297 -21.56 -3.43 27.99
N SER A 298 -21.60 -3.54 26.65
CA SER A 298 -21.15 -2.47 25.74
C SER A 298 -21.96 -1.21 25.90
N LEU A 299 -23.30 -1.32 25.92
CA LEU A 299 -24.19 -0.18 26.09
C LEU A 299 -23.92 0.54 27.42
N SER A 300 -23.79 -0.23 28.53
CA SER A 300 -23.49 0.33 29.85
C SER A 300 -22.10 0.97 29.92
N LEU A 301 -21.08 0.34 29.33
CA LEU A 301 -19.72 0.85 29.29
C LEU A 301 -19.64 2.17 28.51
N TYR A 302 -20.17 2.22 27.29
CA TYR A 302 -20.09 3.42 26.47
C TYR A 302 -20.99 4.54 27.00
N LYS A 303 -22.14 4.22 27.59
CA LYS A 303 -22.93 5.22 28.36
C LYS A 303 -22.05 5.90 29.42
N LYS A 304 -21.36 5.10 30.25
CA LYS A 304 -20.46 5.60 31.30
C LYS A 304 -19.32 6.45 30.71
N LEU A 305 -18.57 5.92 29.74
CA LEU A 305 -17.40 6.59 29.16
C LEU A 305 -17.76 7.91 28.48
N ILE A 306 -18.90 7.98 27.77
CA ILE A 306 -19.40 9.19 27.12
C ILE A 306 -19.79 10.25 28.15
N THR A 307 -20.54 9.86 29.19
CA THR A 307 -21.09 10.81 30.15
C THR A 307 -20.18 11.15 31.32
N GLU A 308 -18.97 10.55 31.37
CA GLU A 308 -18.00 10.74 32.45
C GLU A 308 -17.42 12.16 32.48
N LYS A 309 -17.10 12.72 31.30
CA LYS A 309 -16.43 14.03 31.18
C LYS A 309 -16.82 14.70 29.86
N PRO A 310 -17.18 15.99 29.86
CA PRO A 310 -17.50 16.73 28.65
C PRO A 310 -16.26 17.03 27.82
N ALA A 311 -16.47 17.15 26.49
CA ALA A 311 -15.53 17.64 25.51
C ALA A 311 -16.32 18.19 24.31
N ASP A 312 -15.72 19.04 23.47
CA ASP A 312 -16.41 19.54 22.27
C ASP A 312 -16.79 18.40 21.33
N LEU A 313 -15.93 17.37 21.24
CA LEU A 313 -16.17 16.16 20.46
C LEU A 313 -15.82 14.90 21.25
N ILE A 314 -16.77 13.98 21.37
CA ILE A 314 -16.59 12.66 21.94
C ILE A 314 -16.77 11.62 20.83
N VAL A 315 -15.81 10.71 20.65
CA VAL A 315 -15.83 9.70 19.59
C VAL A 315 -15.73 8.31 20.20
N THR A 316 -16.65 7.43 19.79
CA THR A 316 -16.57 6.01 20.13
C THR A 316 -15.94 5.19 18.99
N PRO A 317 -15.47 3.96 19.25
CA PRO A 317 -15.08 3.02 18.20
C PRO A 317 -16.25 2.59 17.30
N GLU A 318 -15.88 1.95 16.19
CA GLU A 318 -16.80 1.27 15.27
C GLU A 318 -17.70 0.28 15.98
N THR A 319 -19.02 0.37 15.73
CA THR A 319 -20.03 -0.50 16.34
C THR A 319 -19.89 -0.58 17.86
N ALA A 320 -19.62 0.56 18.50
CA ALA A 320 -19.53 0.66 19.97
C ALA A 320 -20.86 0.32 20.64
N LEU A 321 -21.96 0.68 19.99
CA LEU A 321 -23.31 0.25 20.34
C LEU A 321 -23.70 -0.87 19.36
N PRO A 322 -23.53 -2.16 19.72
CA PRO A 322 -23.72 -3.29 18.79
C PRO A 322 -25.21 -3.64 18.62
N VAL A 323 -26.02 -2.65 18.34
CA VAL A 323 -27.47 -2.72 18.11
C VAL A 323 -27.85 -1.95 16.85
N LEU A 324 -29.05 -2.20 16.32
CA LEU A 324 -29.59 -1.33 15.29
C LEU A 324 -29.80 0.08 15.87
N ALA A 325 -29.45 1.10 15.12
CA ALA A 325 -29.58 2.50 15.60
C ALA A 325 -31.04 2.84 16.02
N VAL A 326 -32.00 2.18 15.36
CA VAL A 326 -33.43 2.33 15.69
C VAL A 326 -33.86 1.56 16.95
N GLU A 327 -33.02 0.65 17.44
CA GLU A 327 -33.25 -0.19 18.62
C GLU A 327 -32.39 0.24 19.83
N VAL A 328 -31.67 1.35 19.71
CA VAL A 328 -30.94 1.92 20.86
C VAL A 328 -31.94 2.17 22.00
N PRO A 329 -31.70 1.65 23.23
CA PRO A 329 -32.63 1.81 24.35
C PRO A 329 -32.98 3.28 24.56
N PRO A 330 -34.29 3.61 24.73
CA PRO A 330 -34.75 5.01 24.86
C PRO A 330 -34.09 5.76 26.01
N ASP A 331 -33.81 5.08 27.13
CA ASP A 331 -33.12 5.66 28.29
C ASP A 331 -31.66 6.02 27.97
N LEU A 332 -30.99 5.21 27.18
CA LEU A 332 -29.64 5.50 26.70
C LEU A 332 -29.67 6.68 25.72
N ALA A 333 -30.54 6.63 24.71
CA ALA A 333 -30.67 7.71 23.73
C ALA A 333 -30.97 9.07 24.41
N LEU A 334 -31.89 9.07 25.39
CA LEU A 334 -32.20 10.25 26.17
C LEU A 334 -31.02 10.72 27.04
N ALA A 335 -30.30 9.80 27.66
CA ALA A 335 -29.12 10.13 28.46
C ALA A 335 -28.00 10.78 27.61
N LEU A 336 -27.73 10.25 26.40
CA LEU A 336 -26.75 10.82 25.48
C LEU A 336 -27.17 12.20 24.97
N ARG A 337 -28.46 12.36 24.64
CA ARG A 337 -29.01 13.65 24.20
C ARG A 337 -28.93 14.68 25.31
N ASN A 338 -29.41 14.36 26.51
CA ASN A 338 -29.36 15.29 27.67
C ASN A 338 -27.92 15.67 28.02
N PHE A 339 -26.98 14.72 27.96
CA PHE A 339 -25.58 15.01 28.20
C PHE A 339 -25.02 15.95 27.11
N SER A 340 -25.28 15.67 25.82
CA SER A 340 -24.90 16.54 24.72
C SER A 340 -25.42 17.98 24.92
N ASP A 341 -26.71 18.13 25.18
CA ASP A 341 -27.38 19.44 25.28
C ASP A 341 -26.92 20.23 26.53
N THR A 342 -26.74 19.56 27.67
CA THR A 342 -26.35 20.23 28.94
C THR A 342 -24.87 20.58 29.00
N THR A 343 -23.99 19.81 28.31
CA THR A 343 -22.53 20.01 28.34
C THR A 343 -22.00 20.66 27.08
N ASN A 344 -22.86 20.91 26.10
CA ASN A 344 -22.48 21.38 24.76
C ASN A 344 -21.48 20.46 24.05
N SER A 345 -21.59 19.14 24.25
CA SER A 345 -20.71 18.12 23.70
C SER A 345 -21.32 17.47 22.47
N SER A 346 -20.61 17.47 21.33
CA SER A 346 -20.97 16.66 20.15
C SER A 346 -20.51 15.24 20.35
N ILE A 347 -21.32 14.23 19.96
CA ILE A 347 -21.03 12.82 20.17
C ILE A 347 -21.09 12.10 18.82
N LEU A 348 -20.00 11.42 18.42
CA LEU A 348 -19.96 10.47 17.31
C LEU A 348 -19.91 9.05 17.87
N PHE A 349 -20.88 8.21 17.50
CA PHE A 349 -20.94 6.83 17.98
C PHE A 349 -21.23 5.84 16.87
N GLY A 350 -20.59 4.66 16.95
CA GLY A 350 -20.77 3.57 16.00
C GLY A 350 -21.95 2.69 16.36
N ALA A 351 -22.84 2.42 15.40
CA ALA A 351 -23.96 1.49 15.53
C ALA A 351 -24.32 0.91 14.16
N ILE A 352 -25.24 -0.07 14.13
CA ILE A 352 -25.72 -0.66 12.88
C ILE A 352 -26.83 0.22 12.30
N GLY A 353 -26.59 0.75 11.08
CA GLY A 353 -27.58 1.53 10.35
C GLY A 353 -28.60 0.62 9.65
N VAL A 354 -29.80 1.15 9.44
CA VAL A 354 -30.87 0.49 8.69
C VAL A 354 -31.15 1.31 7.43
N THR A 355 -31.21 0.64 6.30
CA THR A 355 -31.76 1.19 5.06
C THR A 355 -33.18 0.69 4.88
N ALA A 356 -34.09 1.58 4.53
CA ALA A 356 -35.49 1.24 4.31
C ALA A 356 -36.01 1.89 3.03
N SER A 357 -36.86 1.20 2.31
CA SER A 357 -37.60 1.71 1.15
C SER A 357 -39.05 1.33 1.32
N GLU A 358 -39.95 2.29 1.10
CA GLU A 358 -41.41 2.08 1.21
C GLU A 358 -41.84 1.48 2.57
N GLY A 359 -41.17 1.87 3.67
CA GLY A 359 -41.43 1.37 5.01
C GLY A 359 -40.97 -0.04 5.32
N ARG A 360 -40.21 -0.68 4.40
CA ARG A 360 -39.60 -2.01 4.59
C ARG A 360 -38.09 -1.89 4.71
N VAL A 361 -37.50 -2.62 5.65
CA VAL A 361 -36.05 -2.74 5.77
C VAL A 361 -35.50 -3.42 4.50
N THR A 362 -34.58 -2.75 3.82
CA THR A 362 -33.93 -3.23 2.60
C THR A 362 -32.50 -3.67 2.83
N GLY A 363 -31.89 -3.30 3.94
CA GLY A 363 -30.51 -3.68 4.27
C GLY A 363 -29.99 -3.02 5.54
N TYR A 364 -28.76 -3.39 5.86
CA TYR A 364 -28.04 -2.88 7.04
C TYR A 364 -26.73 -2.25 6.59
N THR A 365 -26.22 -1.27 7.34
CA THR A 365 -24.95 -0.58 7.06
C THR A 365 -24.11 -0.53 8.32
N ASN A 366 -22.80 -0.54 8.17
CA ASN A 366 -21.89 -0.15 9.23
C ASN A 366 -21.84 1.38 9.28
N SER A 367 -22.26 1.99 10.39
CA SER A 367 -22.56 3.43 10.40
C SER A 367 -22.02 4.12 11.64
N LEU A 368 -21.71 5.41 11.46
CA LEU A 368 -21.49 6.35 12.55
C LEU A 368 -22.64 7.35 12.61
N PHE A 369 -23.13 7.57 13.80
CA PHE A 369 -24.18 8.54 14.09
C PHE A 369 -23.64 9.69 14.92
N GLY A 370 -24.09 10.91 14.63
CA GLY A 370 -23.65 12.11 15.31
C GLY A 370 -24.78 12.83 15.99
N ILE A 371 -24.62 13.13 17.28
CA ILE A 371 -25.51 14.00 18.08
C ILE A 371 -24.81 15.35 18.20
N THR A 372 -25.48 16.41 17.77
CA THR A 372 -25.03 17.79 17.96
C THR A 372 -25.89 18.47 19.01
N PRO A 373 -25.31 19.26 19.95
CA PRO A 373 -26.08 19.94 21.00
C PRO A 373 -27.21 20.80 20.44
N ASN A 374 -28.37 20.72 21.07
CA ASN A 374 -29.56 21.51 20.73
C ASN A 374 -30.07 21.33 19.27
N GLN A 375 -29.70 20.25 18.59
CA GLN A 375 -30.18 19.88 17.26
C GLN A 375 -30.96 18.57 17.34
N HIS A 376 -32.15 18.51 16.72
CA HIS A 376 -32.96 17.29 16.70
C HIS A 376 -32.46 16.27 15.66
N ASP A 377 -31.90 16.75 14.58
CA ASP A 377 -31.40 15.91 13.51
C ASP A 377 -30.15 15.16 13.97
N VAL A 378 -30.09 13.89 13.60
CA VAL A 378 -28.92 13.02 13.85
C VAL A 378 -28.12 12.91 12.57
N TYR A 379 -26.84 13.27 12.64
CA TYR A 379 -25.91 13.03 11.55
C TYR A 379 -25.75 11.53 11.34
N ARG A 380 -25.57 11.10 10.08
CA ARG A 380 -25.29 9.71 9.71
C ARG A 380 -24.23 9.66 8.64
N TYR A 381 -23.26 8.79 8.86
CA TYR A 381 -22.25 8.35 7.89
C TYR A 381 -22.36 6.83 7.73
N ASP A 382 -22.48 6.35 6.51
CA ASP A 382 -22.50 4.92 6.20
C ASP A 382 -21.18 4.53 5.54
N LYS A 383 -20.54 3.47 6.00
CA LYS A 383 -19.27 2.97 5.46
C LYS A 383 -19.37 2.74 3.96
N HIS A 384 -18.46 3.36 3.22
CA HIS A 384 -18.39 3.24 1.77
C HIS A 384 -17.56 2.03 1.34
N HIS A 385 -16.33 1.91 1.89
CA HIS A 385 -15.39 0.87 1.52
C HIS A 385 -15.49 -0.31 2.49
N LEU A 386 -16.24 -1.34 2.09
CA LEU A 386 -16.48 -2.53 2.91
C LEU A 386 -15.31 -3.49 2.86
N VAL A 387 -15.07 -4.20 3.98
CA VAL A 387 -14.04 -5.23 4.12
C VAL A 387 -14.49 -6.50 3.38
N PRO A 388 -13.71 -6.97 2.38
CA PRO A 388 -13.99 -8.24 1.72
C PRO A 388 -14.00 -9.40 2.72
N PHE A 389 -14.96 -10.32 2.58
CA PHE A 389 -15.17 -11.49 3.47
C PHE A 389 -15.51 -11.16 4.93
N GLY A 390 -15.54 -9.88 5.31
CA GLY A 390 -15.96 -9.45 6.63
C GLY A 390 -17.33 -8.77 6.61
N GLU A 391 -17.58 -7.93 5.61
CA GLU A 391 -18.78 -7.11 5.50
C GLU A 391 -19.56 -7.35 4.22
N PHE A 392 -18.93 -7.98 3.21
CA PHE A 392 -19.59 -8.44 1.99
C PHE A 392 -18.82 -9.60 1.37
N VAL A 393 -19.49 -10.37 0.51
CA VAL A 393 -18.88 -11.47 -0.24
C VAL A 393 -18.50 -10.98 -1.64
N PRO A 394 -17.19 -10.98 -2.00
CA PRO A 394 -16.78 -10.61 -3.35
C PRO A 394 -17.44 -11.49 -4.40
N THR A 395 -17.79 -10.90 -5.55
CA THR A 395 -18.42 -11.62 -6.67
C THR A 395 -17.59 -12.84 -7.08
N GLY A 396 -18.23 -14.00 -7.17
CA GLY A 396 -17.58 -15.27 -7.49
C GLY A 396 -17.10 -16.09 -6.29
N PHE A 397 -17.17 -15.58 -5.05
CA PHE A 397 -16.73 -16.27 -3.84
C PHE A 397 -17.86 -16.76 -2.92
N HIS A 398 -19.13 -16.64 -3.30
CA HIS A 398 -20.26 -17.11 -2.50
C HIS A 398 -20.18 -18.61 -2.17
N TRP A 399 -19.67 -19.43 -3.09
CA TRP A 399 -19.43 -20.85 -2.88
C TRP A 399 -18.40 -21.10 -1.76
N PHE A 400 -17.37 -20.27 -1.66
CA PHE A 400 -16.33 -20.37 -0.64
C PHE A 400 -16.89 -20.04 0.75
N VAL A 401 -17.65 -18.96 0.86
CA VAL A 401 -18.29 -18.55 2.12
C VAL A 401 -19.31 -19.59 2.57
N ALA A 402 -20.10 -20.14 1.64
CA ALA A 402 -21.04 -21.23 1.93
C ALA A 402 -20.32 -22.52 2.42
N LEU A 403 -19.18 -22.87 1.79
CA LEU A 403 -18.36 -24.00 2.19
C LEU A 403 -17.79 -23.83 3.59
N MET A 404 -17.45 -22.59 3.95
CA MET A 404 -16.83 -22.23 5.23
C MET A 404 -17.84 -22.05 6.36
N GLY A 405 -19.15 -22.00 6.05
CA GLY A 405 -20.19 -21.76 7.05
C GLY A 405 -20.10 -20.41 7.76
N ILE A 406 -19.45 -19.41 7.13
CA ILE A 406 -19.28 -18.07 7.69
C ILE A 406 -20.63 -17.36 7.63
N PRO A 407 -21.24 -16.92 8.74
CA PRO A 407 -22.50 -16.20 8.75
C PRO A 407 -22.26 -14.74 8.32
N LEU A 408 -21.96 -14.51 7.05
CA LEU A 408 -21.77 -13.17 6.49
C LEU A 408 -23.10 -12.64 5.93
N GLY A 409 -23.50 -11.47 6.43
CA GLY A 409 -24.50 -10.64 5.79
C GLY A 409 -23.81 -9.64 4.86
N ASP A 410 -24.36 -9.43 3.66
CA ASP A 410 -23.91 -8.34 2.81
C ASP A 410 -24.42 -7.00 3.40
N LEU A 411 -23.49 -6.17 3.86
CA LEU A 411 -23.79 -4.82 4.30
C LEU A 411 -23.94 -3.90 3.09
N GLY A 412 -24.82 -2.91 3.23
CA GLY A 412 -24.99 -1.83 2.25
C GLY A 412 -23.82 -0.85 2.30
N ARG A 413 -23.50 -0.26 1.15
CA ARG A 413 -22.45 0.76 1.01
C ARG A 413 -23.04 2.15 1.04
N GLY A 414 -22.40 3.07 1.79
CA GLY A 414 -22.66 4.50 1.70
C GLY A 414 -22.09 5.14 0.43
N PRO A 415 -22.50 6.37 0.08
CA PRO A 415 -21.84 7.17 -0.94
C PRO A 415 -20.36 7.42 -0.59
N LEU A 416 -19.49 7.56 -1.59
CA LEU A 416 -18.08 7.88 -1.37
C LEU A 416 -17.88 9.23 -0.68
N VAL A 417 -18.59 10.25 -1.17
CA VAL A 417 -18.54 11.60 -0.60
C VAL A 417 -19.83 11.82 0.20
N GLN A 418 -19.68 11.99 1.49
CA GLN A 418 -20.76 12.24 2.42
C GLN A 418 -20.54 13.60 3.10
N LYS A 419 -21.60 14.16 3.71
CA LYS A 419 -21.53 15.47 4.38
C LYS A 419 -20.56 15.42 5.56
N SER A 420 -19.86 16.51 5.79
CA SER A 420 -19.05 16.68 6.99
C SER A 420 -19.92 16.70 8.24
N PHE A 421 -19.43 16.13 9.33
CA PHE A 421 -19.99 16.35 10.66
C PHE A 421 -19.47 17.68 11.21
N PHE A 422 -20.33 18.49 11.78
CA PHE A 422 -19.93 19.80 12.32
C PHE A 422 -19.86 19.79 13.85
N VAL A 423 -18.72 20.20 14.37
CA VAL A 423 -18.53 20.50 15.79
C VAL A 423 -18.21 21.98 15.90
N HIS A 424 -19.13 22.76 16.50
CA HIS A 424 -19.12 24.20 16.36
C HIS A 424 -19.06 24.59 14.87
N ASN A 425 -18.03 25.29 14.44
CA ASN A 425 -17.83 25.67 13.05
C ASN A 425 -16.77 24.81 12.32
N GLN A 426 -16.30 23.74 12.99
CA GLN A 426 -15.26 22.87 12.44
C GLN A 426 -15.89 21.72 11.66
N PRO A 427 -15.72 21.64 10.33
CA PRO A 427 -16.14 20.48 9.54
C PRO A 427 -15.17 19.32 9.75
N ILE A 428 -15.72 18.12 9.94
CA ILE A 428 -15.00 16.88 10.22
C ILE A 428 -15.38 15.85 9.16
N ALA A 429 -14.41 15.23 8.52
CA ALA A 429 -14.61 14.04 7.69
C ALA A 429 -14.49 12.79 8.55
N VAL A 430 -15.44 11.91 8.37
CA VAL A 430 -15.54 10.66 9.12
C VAL A 430 -15.25 9.51 8.16
N ASP A 431 -14.51 8.52 8.63
CA ASP A 431 -14.31 7.24 7.97
C ASP A 431 -14.33 6.09 8.98
N ILE A 432 -14.62 4.88 8.52
CA ILE A 432 -14.78 3.70 9.39
C ILE A 432 -13.73 2.65 9.05
N CYS A 433 -12.83 2.38 10.01
CA CYS A 433 -11.91 1.25 10.01
C CYS A 433 -11.04 1.19 8.74
N TYR A 434 -11.27 0.21 7.88
CA TYR A 434 -10.53 -0.10 6.65
C TYR A 434 -10.50 1.05 5.62
N GLU A 435 -11.41 2.02 5.72
CA GLU A 435 -11.48 3.14 4.78
C GLU A 435 -10.23 4.04 4.82
N ASP A 436 -9.56 4.14 5.98
CA ASP A 436 -8.37 4.98 6.12
C ASP A 436 -7.13 4.47 5.36
N ILE A 437 -7.18 3.25 4.81
CA ILE A 437 -6.09 2.76 3.96
C ILE A 437 -6.18 3.25 2.50
N PHE A 438 -7.33 3.85 2.07
CA PHE A 438 -7.57 4.35 0.72
C PHE A 438 -7.40 5.87 0.65
N GLY A 439 -6.16 6.32 0.47
CA GLY A 439 -5.84 7.76 0.47
C GLY A 439 -6.57 8.58 -0.60
N GLU A 440 -6.83 8.00 -1.79
CA GLU A 440 -7.58 8.69 -2.85
C GLU A 440 -9.04 8.94 -2.48
N GLU A 441 -9.67 8.05 -1.71
CA GLU A 441 -11.06 8.20 -1.27
C GLU A 441 -11.16 9.34 -0.24
N ILE A 442 -10.24 9.39 0.71
CA ILE A 442 -10.15 10.49 1.69
C ILE A 442 -9.81 11.81 1.01
N ALA A 443 -8.82 11.83 0.09
CA ALA A 443 -8.49 13.02 -0.66
C ALA A 443 -9.67 13.53 -1.51
N ARG A 444 -10.42 12.63 -2.12
CA ARG A 444 -11.61 12.94 -2.89
C ARG A 444 -12.72 13.48 -2.00
N THR A 445 -12.96 12.87 -0.84
CA THR A 445 -13.92 13.35 0.14
C THR A 445 -13.63 14.81 0.53
N ILE A 446 -12.37 15.12 0.89
CA ILE A 446 -11.97 16.49 1.24
C ILE A 446 -12.14 17.46 0.06
N ARG A 447 -11.84 17.02 -1.16
CA ARG A 447 -11.89 17.86 -2.36
C ARG A 447 -13.30 18.19 -2.78
N GLU A 448 -14.24 17.24 -2.65
CA GLU A 448 -15.59 17.29 -3.21
C GLU A 448 -16.67 17.60 -2.17
N GLN A 449 -16.37 17.56 -0.87
CA GLN A 449 -17.31 18.00 0.16
C GLN A 449 -17.66 19.47 0.00
N GLU A 450 -18.92 19.81 0.22
CA GLU A 450 -19.42 21.20 0.21
C GLU A 450 -18.69 22.06 1.25
N ALA A 451 -18.44 21.51 2.44
CA ALA A 451 -17.58 22.08 3.47
C ALA A 451 -16.39 21.15 3.69
N PRO A 452 -15.23 21.44 3.07
CA PRO A 452 -14.05 20.60 3.20
C PRO A 452 -13.61 20.42 4.64
N ALA A 453 -13.45 19.16 5.05
CA ALA A 453 -13.09 18.85 6.43
C ALA A 453 -11.71 19.40 6.81
N GLY A 454 -11.60 19.89 8.04
CA GLY A 454 -10.33 20.35 8.62
C GLY A 454 -9.74 19.34 9.62
N ILE A 455 -10.52 18.33 10.02
CA ILE A 455 -10.11 17.23 10.91
C ILE A 455 -10.64 15.93 10.30
N LEU A 456 -9.85 14.85 10.39
CA LEU A 456 -10.26 13.49 10.05
C LEU A 456 -10.60 12.71 11.32
N VAL A 457 -11.64 11.87 11.27
CA VAL A 457 -12.00 10.93 12.35
C VAL A 457 -12.09 9.53 11.77
N ASN A 458 -11.27 8.62 12.26
CA ASN A 458 -11.39 7.19 11.98
C ASN A 458 -11.90 6.46 13.22
N SER A 459 -13.04 5.79 13.08
CA SER A 459 -13.66 4.97 14.12
C SER A 459 -13.53 3.50 13.74
N THR A 460 -12.79 2.69 14.53
CA THR A 460 -12.37 1.37 14.07
C THR A 460 -12.46 0.28 15.14
N ASN A 461 -12.59 -0.97 14.69
CA ASN A 461 -12.52 -2.16 15.52
C ASN A 461 -11.51 -3.16 14.98
N LEU A 462 -10.31 -3.19 15.57
CA LEU A 462 -9.23 -4.09 15.20
C LEU A 462 -9.19 -5.39 16.02
N ALA A 463 -10.21 -5.68 16.81
CA ALA A 463 -10.24 -6.86 17.67
C ALA A 463 -10.09 -8.18 16.89
N TRP A 464 -10.51 -8.21 15.62
CA TRP A 464 -10.37 -9.35 14.70
C TRP A 464 -8.92 -9.77 14.44
N PHE A 465 -7.95 -8.89 14.65
CA PHE A 465 -6.54 -9.16 14.30
C PHE A 465 -5.70 -9.60 15.50
N GLY A 466 -6.31 -9.67 16.70
CA GLY A 466 -5.59 -10.01 17.92
C GLY A 466 -4.50 -8.99 18.27
N ASP A 467 -3.66 -9.31 19.26
CA ASP A 467 -2.49 -8.50 19.62
C ASP A 467 -1.33 -8.82 18.66
N THR A 468 -1.36 -8.18 17.50
CA THR A 468 -0.42 -8.43 16.41
C THR A 468 0.10 -7.12 15.81
N ILE A 469 1.08 -7.23 14.92
CA ILE A 469 1.64 -6.09 14.17
C ILE A 469 0.59 -5.33 13.34
N ALA A 470 -0.59 -5.92 13.08
CA ALA A 470 -1.66 -5.26 12.34
C ALA A 470 -2.11 -3.95 12.98
N LEU A 471 -2.09 -3.86 14.31
CA LEU A 471 -2.51 -2.67 15.06
C LEU A 471 -1.59 -1.47 14.77
N ASP A 472 -0.28 -1.70 14.84
CA ASP A 472 0.72 -0.65 14.56
C ASP A 472 0.82 -0.34 13.06
N GLN A 473 0.70 -1.35 12.19
CA GLN A 473 0.65 -1.14 10.73
C GLN A 473 -0.56 -0.28 10.33
N HIS A 474 -1.72 -0.51 10.92
CA HIS A 474 -2.91 0.28 10.64
C HIS A 474 -2.76 1.74 11.15
N LEU A 475 -2.14 1.94 12.31
CA LEU A 475 -1.78 3.29 12.77
C LEU A 475 -0.80 3.98 11.79
N GLN A 476 0.18 3.24 11.28
CA GLN A 476 1.14 3.77 10.29
C GLN A 476 0.44 4.24 9.01
N MET A 477 -0.58 3.51 8.55
CA MET A 477 -1.39 3.91 7.39
C MET A 477 -2.21 5.17 7.67
N ALA A 478 -2.83 5.27 8.85
CA ALA A 478 -3.53 6.47 9.29
C ALA A 478 -2.62 7.71 9.36
N ARG A 479 -1.38 7.55 9.81
CA ARG A 479 -0.36 8.61 9.83
C ARG A 479 -0.07 9.13 8.42
N MET A 480 -0.01 8.23 7.43
CA MET A 480 0.15 8.63 6.03
C MET A 480 -1.04 9.46 5.55
N ARG A 481 -2.27 9.19 5.99
CA ARG A 481 -3.46 10.02 5.65
C ARG A 481 -3.29 11.46 6.13
N SER A 482 -2.78 11.64 7.34
CA SER A 482 -2.49 12.99 7.86
C SER A 482 -1.45 13.72 7.01
N ILE A 483 -0.34 13.06 6.64
CA ILE A 483 0.70 13.63 5.76
C ILE A 483 0.13 13.99 4.38
N GLU A 484 -0.60 13.09 3.77
CA GLU A 484 -1.20 13.28 2.45
C GLU A 484 -2.18 14.44 2.38
N THR A 485 -2.93 14.65 3.45
CA THR A 485 -4.02 15.64 3.46
C THR A 485 -3.68 16.94 4.18
N GLY A 486 -2.61 16.95 4.98
CA GLY A 486 -2.27 18.06 5.86
C GLY A 486 -3.31 18.28 6.96
N ARG A 487 -3.96 17.21 7.44
CA ARG A 487 -5.03 17.27 8.45
C ARG A 487 -4.72 16.39 9.64
N PRO A 488 -5.02 16.87 10.87
CA PRO A 488 -4.95 16.00 12.03
C PRO A 488 -6.01 14.90 11.91
N MET A 489 -5.70 13.70 12.46
CA MET A 489 -6.61 12.57 12.49
C MET A 489 -6.84 12.11 13.93
N LEU A 490 -8.09 11.91 14.26
CA LEU A 490 -8.58 11.37 15.54
C LEU A 490 -8.94 9.90 15.32
N ARG A 491 -8.25 8.99 15.98
CA ARG A 491 -8.53 7.55 15.91
C ARG A 491 -9.17 7.08 17.20
N SER A 492 -10.41 6.61 17.14
CA SER A 492 -11.07 5.90 18.23
C SER A 492 -11.14 4.41 17.90
N THR A 493 -10.46 3.58 18.68
CA THR A 493 -10.36 2.14 18.40
C THR A 493 -10.89 1.32 19.57
N ASN A 494 -11.43 0.12 19.29
CA ASN A 494 -11.94 -0.75 20.34
C ASN A 494 -10.80 -1.37 21.19
N THR A 495 -9.86 -2.07 20.57
CA THR A 495 -8.81 -2.85 21.27
C THR A 495 -7.43 -2.23 21.15
N GLY A 496 -7.20 -1.35 20.19
CA GLY A 496 -5.85 -0.88 20.01
C GLY A 496 -5.65 0.36 19.18
N THR A 497 -4.71 1.10 19.62
CA THR A 497 -4.11 2.32 19.07
C THR A 497 -5.08 3.47 18.87
N THR A 498 -5.92 3.72 19.90
CA THR A 498 -6.63 5.00 20.03
C THR A 498 -5.57 6.10 20.12
N ALA A 499 -5.61 7.06 19.20
CA ALA A 499 -4.55 8.04 19.04
C ALA A 499 -5.03 9.37 18.46
N VAL A 500 -4.29 10.42 18.74
CA VAL A 500 -4.35 11.72 18.06
C VAL A 500 -3.11 11.86 17.20
N ILE A 501 -3.30 12.09 15.91
CA ILE A 501 -2.25 12.26 14.91
C ILE A 501 -2.27 13.70 14.43
N ALA A 502 -1.12 14.37 14.46
CA ALA A 502 -0.96 15.72 13.94
C ALA A 502 -1.01 15.74 12.39
N ALA A 503 -1.20 16.91 11.80
CA ALA A 503 -1.26 17.09 10.34
C ALA A 503 0.01 16.65 9.60
N ASN A 504 1.16 16.62 10.28
CA ASN A 504 2.44 16.13 9.75
C ASN A 504 2.64 14.60 9.92
N GLY A 505 1.64 13.88 10.46
CA GLY A 505 1.68 12.44 10.68
C GLY A 505 2.29 12.00 12.03
N ASP A 506 2.70 12.92 12.90
CA ASP A 506 3.21 12.58 14.23
C ASP A 506 2.09 12.14 15.16
N VAL A 507 2.34 11.09 15.94
CA VAL A 507 1.43 10.64 17.00
C VAL A 507 1.63 11.52 18.22
N VAL A 508 0.67 12.42 18.47
CA VAL A 508 0.74 13.38 19.59
C VAL A 508 0.42 12.71 20.93
N ALA A 509 -0.57 11.81 20.90
CA ALA A 509 -1.02 11.08 22.08
C ALA A 509 -1.64 9.74 21.66
N ARG A 510 -1.49 8.70 22.49
CA ARG A 510 -2.12 7.39 22.28
C ARG A 510 -2.40 6.67 23.59
N LEU A 511 -3.41 5.78 23.57
CA LEU A 511 -3.68 4.84 24.66
C LEU A 511 -2.88 3.54 24.46
N PRO A 512 -2.55 2.83 25.55
CA PRO A 512 -2.08 1.45 25.44
C PRO A 512 -3.15 0.56 24.81
N VAL A 513 -2.71 -0.41 24.01
CA VAL A 513 -3.61 -1.42 23.41
C VAL A 513 -4.24 -2.31 24.49
N TYR A 514 -5.40 -2.89 24.20
CA TYR A 514 -6.12 -3.82 25.10
C TYR A 514 -6.43 -3.25 26.51
N THR A 515 -6.61 -1.95 26.59
CA THR A 515 -7.07 -1.28 27.84
C THR A 515 -8.41 -0.60 27.62
N VAL A 516 -9.20 -0.48 28.68
CA VAL A 516 -10.39 0.38 28.71
C VAL A 516 -9.97 1.78 29.13
N GLY A 517 -10.40 2.80 28.39
CA GLY A 517 -10.06 4.18 28.75
C GLY A 517 -10.57 5.22 27.76
N SER A 518 -10.15 6.45 28.02
CA SER A 518 -10.40 7.61 27.17
C SER A 518 -9.13 8.42 26.98
N LEU A 519 -8.93 8.96 25.79
CA LEU A 519 -7.84 9.86 25.43
C LEU A 519 -8.39 11.27 25.27
N ASP A 520 -8.06 12.14 26.20
CA ASP A 520 -8.43 13.55 26.16
C ASP A 520 -7.28 14.36 25.50
N ALA A 521 -7.62 15.22 24.55
CA ALA A 521 -6.65 16.07 23.86
C ALA A 521 -7.32 17.38 23.37
N THR A 522 -6.49 18.30 22.91
CA THR A 522 -6.93 19.49 22.15
C THR A 522 -6.37 19.41 20.75
N VAL A 523 -7.21 19.58 19.73
CA VAL A 523 -6.84 19.44 18.34
C VAL A 523 -7.22 20.68 17.55
N GLN A 524 -6.27 21.17 16.75
CA GLN A 524 -6.44 22.31 15.86
C GLN A 524 -6.76 21.81 14.45
N GLY A 525 -7.96 22.13 13.94
CA GLY A 525 -8.31 21.87 12.55
C GLY A 525 -7.50 22.71 11.57
N THR A 526 -7.37 22.25 10.34
CA THR A 526 -6.62 22.92 9.28
C THR A 526 -7.49 23.23 8.06
N SER A 527 -7.08 24.21 7.27
CA SER A 527 -7.64 24.57 5.96
C SER A 527 -6.55 24.62 4.90
N GLY A 528 -6.94 24.63 3.65
CA GLY A 528 -6.00 24.54 2.52
C GLY A 528 -6.02 23.17 1.87
N ARG A 529 -5.15 22.95 0.89
CA ARG A 529 -5.05 21.69 0.14
C ARG A 529 -3.60 21.36 -0.15
N THR A 530 -3.23 20.12 0.11
CA THR A 530 -1.96 19.58 -0.39
C THR A 530 -2.07 19.33 -1.91
N PRO A 531 -0.95 19.24 -2.64
CA PRO A 531 -0.98 18.78 -4.03
C PRO A 531 -1.68 17.43 -4.20
N TYR A 532 -1.49 16.50 -3.26
CA TYR A 532 -2.15 15.19 -3.31
C TYR A 532 -3.68 15.30 -3.18
N VAL A 533 -4.21 16.10 -2.27
CA VAL A 533 -5.68 16.34 -2.18
C VAL A 533 -6.23 16.86 -3.50
N THR A 534 -5.47 17.68 -4.21
CA THR A 534 -5.89 18.26 -5.49
C THR A 534 -5.91 17.23 -6.62
N SER A 535 -4.85 16.42 -6.77
CA SER A 535 -4.63 15.54 -7.91
C SER A 535 -4.91 14.05 -7.64
N GLY A 536 -4.97 13.64 -6.37
CA GLY A 536 -5.03 12.22 -5.98
C GLY A 536 -3.86 11.43 -6.56
N ASN A 537 -4.11 10.19 -6.93
CA ASN A 537 -3.11 9.30 -7.52
C ASN A 537 -2.81 9.62 -9.00
N MET A 538 -3.54 10.56 -9.65
CA MET A 538 -3.38 10.84 -11.10
C MET A 538 -1.96 11.31 -11.44
N THR A 539 -1.32 12.07 -10.56
CA THR A 539 0.06 12.54 -10.76
C THR A 539 1.02 11.38 -10.94
N VAL A 540 1.07 10.44 -9.99
CA VAL A 540 1.99 9.30 -10.04
C VAL A 540 1.65 8.35 -11.19
N ILE A 541 0.36 8.15 -11.49
CA ILE A 541 -0.09 7.30 -12.60
C ILE A 541 0.39 7.87 -13.94
N LEU A 542 0.09 9.14 -14.22
CA LEU A 542 0.46 9.78 -15.49
C LEU A 542 1.98 9.84 -15.67
N VAL A 543 2.72 10.26 -14.63
CA VAL A 543 4.20 10.29 -14.65
C VAL A 543 4.75 8.89 -14.92
N SER A 544 4.23 7.87 -14.24
CA SER A 544 4.68 6.49 -14.42
C SER A 544 4.40 5.97 -15.84
N LEU A 545 3.21 6.21 -16.38
CA LEU A 545 2.87 5.79 -17.75
C LEU A 545 3.74 6.49 -18.80
N LEU A 546 3.98 7.80 -18.67
CA LEU A 546 4.84 8.56 -19.58
C LEU A 546 6.29 8.07 -19.53
N LEU A 547 6.82 7.82 -18.33
CA LEU A 547 8.19 7.33 -18.17
C LEU A 547 8.37 5.89 -18.66
N LEU A 548 7.36 5.02 -18.48
CA LEU A 548 7.38 3.68 -19.07
C LEU A 548 7.33 3.72 -20.59
N ALA A 549 6.47 4.59 -21.16
CA ALA A 549 6.43 4.77 -22.61
C ALA A 549 7.77 5.27 -23.16
N PHE A 550 8.38 6.25 -22.47
CA PHE A 550 9.71 6.74 -22.81
C PHE A 550 10.78 5.62 -22.69
N ALA A 551 10.84 4.92 -21.57
CA ALA A 551 11.80 3.84 -21.36
C ALA A 551 11.65 2.72 -22.41
N PHE A 552 10.41 2.38 -22.77
CA PHE A 552 10.13 1.38 -23.79
C PHE A 552 10.53 1.84 -25.20
N ALA A 553 10.29 3.11 -25.56
CA ALA A 553 10.63 3.67 -26.86
C ALA A 553 12.15 3.78 -27.07
N PHE A 554 12.90 4.11 -26.03
CA PHE A 554 14.32 4.35 -26.05
C PHE A 554 15.16 3.20 -25.45
N ALA A 555 14.57 2.02 -25.24
CA ALA A 555 15.27 0.87 -24.70
C ALA A 555 16.49 0.50 -25.57
N PRO A 556 17.70 0.41 -25.01
CA PRO A 556 18.91 0.04 -25.74
C PRO A 556 18.74 -1.31 -26.45
N GLY A 557 19.03 -1.35 -27.77
CA GLY A 557 19.02 -2.59 -28.56
C GLY A 557 17.77 -2.83 -29.43
N ARG A 558 16.74 -2.00 -29.37
CA ARG A 558 15.52 -2.13 -30.18
C ARG A 558 15.67 -1.51 -31.58
N ASN A 559 16.43 -0.41 -31.70
CA ASN A 559 16.63 0.34 -32.96
C ASN A 559 17.64 -0.33 -33.93
N GLY A 560 18.29 -1.44 -33.54
CA GLY A 560 19.24 -2.14 -34.40
C GLY A 560 18.62 -3.19 -35.32
N ARG A 561 17.33 -3.50 -35.20
CA ARG A 561 16.67 -4.54 -36.02
C ARG A 561 16.20 -4.08 -37.41
N ASN A 562 16.22 -2.78 -37.69
CA ASN A 562 15.71 -2.20 -38.94
C ASN A 562 16.78 -1.52 -39.82
N LYS A 563 18.06 -1.87 -39.70
CA LYS A 563 19.00 -1.55 -40.79
C LYS A 563 18.96 -2.70 -41.78
N PRO A 564 18.42 -2.53 -43.01
CA PRO A 564 18.59 -3.51 -44.06
C PRO A 564 20.11 -3.63 -44.33
N ASP A 565 20.63 -4.87 -44.40
CA ASP A 565 21.97 -5.17 -44.87
C ASP A 565 22.11 -4.66 -46.29
N ASN A 566 22.64 -3.47 -46.44
CA ASN A 566 22.95 -2.85 -47.73
C ASN A 566 24.39 -3.30 -48.15
N ASN A 567 24.66 -4.59 -48.11
CA ASN A 567 25.81 -5.17 -48.77
C ASN A 567 25.37 -5.67 -50.16
N GLY A 568 25.17 -4.71 -51.08
CA GLY A 568 25.13 -5.02 -52.50
C GLY A 568 26.52 -5.51 -52.94
N PRO A 569 26.58 -6.46 -53.88
CA PRO A 569 27.85 -7.00 -54.36
C PRO A 569 28.64 -5.90 -55.08
N GLN A 570 29.84 -5.57 -54.60
CA GLN A 570 30.83 -4.83 -55.41
C GLN A 570 31.27 -5.75 -56.55
N GLN A 571 30.76 -5.45 -57.74
CA GLN A 571 31.31 -5.98 -58.98
C GLN A 571 32.57 -5.18 -59.34
N SER A 572 33.68 -5.85 -59.45
CA SER A 572 34.86 -5.44 -60.20
C SER A 572 35.22 -6.49 -61.22
#